data_530b337b083e6074588ae36292e9eb9a
#
_entry.id   530b337b083e6074588ae36292e9eb9a
#
_cell.length_a   1.000
_cell.length_b   1.000
_cell.length_c   1.000
_cell.angle_alpha   90.00
_cell.angle_beta   90.00
_cell.angle_gamma   90.00
#
_symmetry.space_group_name_H-M   'P 1'
#
loop_
_entity.id
_entity.type
_entity.pdbx_description
1 polymer ?
#
loop_
_entity_poly.entity_id
_entity_poly.type
_entity_poly.pdbx_seq_one_letter_code
_entity_poly.pdbx_strand_id
1 'polypeptide(L)'
;WERTKNWNFGVDLELFHMFYMNLEYYTRRSNAVITVDLPFEYGINDMKRNGGIIYNRGIEYTLSFTPVQKRDFSLNINLNASKNWNKGGETTIDRTTGMYLTGSNTQILKEGYPLSGFWSYSFAGLDGSNGKPMFNYVEVPEEEKSKGIDPTTYLVYSGEKEPYFTGGLGLSFRYKSLSLNTSFSLLLGSKKRLTSPYNDFRGEHNMMPDPTKNINRDLLNRWQKTGDEAYTNIPGLPIWPLGIAWTLPNTETAESPIYMWEKSDAMVVSASFLRCRNIGLSWQMKKEWCDKIHAKNLSINFNMDNVFVIASKRFNGFDPELENSIMPRSFSLGLNIGF
;
A
#
# COMPACT_ATOMS: atom_id res chain seq x y z
N TRP A 1 -13.71 24.84 14.84
CA TRP A 1 -14.50 23.70 14.35
C TRP A 1 -14.04 23.33 12.96
N GLU A 2 -13.92 22.05 12.70
CA GLU A 2 -13.73 21.53 11.36
C GLU A 2 -14.97 21.87 10.50
N ARG A 3 -14.75 22.35 9.27
CA ARG A 3 -15.82 22.62 8.31
C ARG A 3 -15.56 21.82 7.04
N THR A 4 -16.57 21.05 6.64
CA THR A 4 -16.53 20.29 5.40
C THR A 4 -17.64 20.76 4.46
N LYS A 5 -17.29 21.02 3.20
CA LYS A 5 -18.24 21.21 2.10
C LYS A 5 -18.16 19.97 1.21
N ASN A 6 -19.29 19.34 0.98
CA ASN A 6 -19.40 18.14 0.16
C ASN A 6 -20.46 18.33 -0.92
N TRP A 7 -20.11 17.95 -2.15
CA TRP A 7 -21.04 17.85 -3.27
C TRP A 7 -20.97 16.43 -3.79
N ASN A 8 -22.13 15.83 -3.99
CA ASN A 8 -22.26 14.48 -4.53
C ASN A 8 -23.29 14.50 -5.66
N PHE A 9 -22.95 13.86 -6.79
CA PHE A 9 -23.79 13.70 -7.96
C PHE A 9 -23.83 12.21 -8.29
N GLY A 10 -25.04 11.64 -8.31
CA GLY A 10 -25.23 10.22 -8.58
C GLY A 10 -26.21 10.00 -9.73
N VAL A 11 -25.99 8.95 -10.47
CA VAL A 11 -26.90 8.41 -11.51
C VAL A 11 -27.09 6.95 -11.29
N ASP A 12 -28.34 6.54 -11.10
CA ASP A 12 -28.78 5.15 -11.04
C ASP A 12 -29.50 4.82 -12.33
N LEU A 13 -29.09 3.73 -12.98
CA LEU A 13 -29.66 3.24 -14.21
C LEU A 13 -30.02 1.76 -14.08
N GLU A 14 -31.26 1.41 -14.32
CA GLU A 14 -31.71 0.04 -14.46
C GLU A 14 -32.32 -0.18 -15.84
N LEU A 15 -31.81 -1.19 -16.55
CA LEU A 15 -32.27 -1.54 -17.89
C LEU A 15 -32.62 -3.02 -17.97
N PHE A 16 -33.82 -3.31 -18.48
CA PHE A 16 -34.31 -4.66 -18.82
C PHE A 16 -34.27 -5.67 -17.65
N HIS A 17 -34.20 -5.19 -16.38
CA HIS A 17 -33.99 -6.02 -15.17
C HIS A 17 -32.73 -6.90 -15.23
N MET A 18 -31.83 -6.62 -16.17
CA MET A 18 -30.60 -7.39 -16.39
C MET A 18 -29.34 -6.57 -16.12
N PHE A 19 -29.49 -5.25 -16.20
CA PHE A 19 -28.39 -4.31 -16.07
C PHE A 19 -28.73 -3.27 -15.03
N TYR A 20 -27.96 -3.20 -13.98
CA TYR A 20 -28.01 -2.15 -12.97
C TYR A 20 -26.65 -1.45 -12.90
N MET A 21 -26.64 -0.13 -12.96
CA MET A 21 -25.45 0.69 -12.86
C MET A 21 -25.72 1.85 -11.89
N ASN A 22 -24.81 2.06 -10.97
CA ASN A 22 -24.71 3.29 -10.18
C ASN A 22 -23.38 3.96 -10.51
N LEU A 23 -23.41 5.26 -10.77
CA LEU A 23 -22.24 6.11 -11.00
C LEU A 23 -22.34 7.32 -10.09
N GLU A 24 -21.35 7.51 -9.24
CA GLU A 24 -21.26 8.64 -8.34
C GLU A 24 -19.99 9.47 -8.57
N TYR A 25 -20.14 10.77 -8.55
CA TYR A 25 -19.02 11.72 -8.50
C TYR A 25 -19.15 12.57 -7.26
N TYR A 26 -18.09 12.67 -6.49
CA TYR A 26 -18.06 13.53 -5.31
C TYR A 26 -16.87 14.48 -5.32
N THR A 27 -17.07 15.65 -4.69
CA THR A 27 -15.99 16.56 -4.35
C THR A 27 -16.19 17.08 -2.94
N ARG A 28 -15.12 17.03 -2.13
CA ARG A 28 -15.13 17.42 -0.72
C ARG A 28 -13.97 18.36 -0.45
N ARG A 29 -14.26 19.47 0.22
CA ARG A 29 -13.27 20.37 0.78
C ARG A 29 -13.43 20.45 2.28
N SER A 30 -12.41 20.05 3.02
CA SER A 30 -12.38 20.05 4.49
C SER A 30 -11.30 20.99 5.01
N ASN A 31 -11.62 21.75 6.06
CA ASN A 31 -10.63 22.47 6.82
C ASN A 31 -10.04 21.51 7.88
N ALA A 32 -8.76 21.20 7.74
CA ALA A 32 -8.09 20.32 8.70
C ALA A 32 -7.82 21.05 10.02
N VAL A 33 -8.11 20.38 11.11
CA VAL A 33 -7.70 20.80 12.45
C VAL A 33 -6.33 20.23 12.74
N ILE A 34 -5.41 21.09 13.12
CA ILE A 34 -4.03 20.75 13.43
C ILE A 34 -3.72 21.08 14.88
N THR A 35 -2.77 20.36 15.46
CA THR A 35 -2.18 20.69 16.74
C THR A 35 -0.93 21.53 16.49
N VAL A 36 -0.85 22.68 17.16
CA VAL A 36 0.28 23.60 17.08
C VAL A 36 0.91 23.69 18.48
N ASP A 37 2.22 23.48 18.55
CA ASP A 37 2.97 23.66 19.78
C ASP A 37 3.02 25.15 20.12
N LEU A 38 2.81 25.49 21.37
CA LEU A 38 2.82 26.85 21.86
C LEU A 38 4.11 27.11 22.67
N PRO A 39 4.62 28.35 22.62
CA PRO A 39 5.68 28.76 23.52
C PRO A 39 5.29 28.53 24.99
N PHE A 40 6.28 28.19 25.82
CA PHE A 40 6.08 27.85 27.23
C PHE A 40 5.38 28.97 28.03
N GLU A 41 5.53 30.21 27.60
CA GLU A 41 4.91 31.40 28.21
C GLU A 41 3.38 31.38 28.19
N TYR A 42 2.77 30.59 27.32
CA TYR A 42 1.30 30.43 27.27
C TYR A 42 0.76 29.51 28.37
N GLY A 43 1.62 28.78 29.11
CA GLY A 43 1.21 27.87 30.16
C GLY A 43 0.45 26.61 29.68
N ILE A 44 0.36 26.39 28.39
CA ILE A 44 -0.15 25.19 27.73
C ILE A 44 0.82 24.77 26.62
N ASN A 45 1.01 23.47 26.45
CA ASN A 45 2.02 22.97 25.50
C ASN A 45 1.55 23.00 24.04
N ASP A 46 0.26 22.86 23.82
CA ASP A 46 -0.31 22.81 22.47
C ASP A 46 -1.72 23.38 22.41
N MET A 47 -2.15 23.74 21.20
CA MET A 47 -3.55 24.06 20.92
C MET A 47 -3.99 23.52 19.55
N LYS A 48 -5.29 23.23 19.44
CA LYS A 48 -5.91 22.86 18.17
C LYS A 48 -6.45 24.10 17.44
N ARG A 49 -6.05 24.25 16.18
CA ARG A 49 -6.59 25.31 15.30
C ARG A 49 -6.85 24.80 13.88
N ASN A 50 -7.64 25.52 13.10
CA ASN A 50 -7.74 25.29 11.66
C ASN A 50 -6.41 25.69 11.03
N GLY A 51 -5.75 24.73 10.35
CA GLY A 51 -4.38 24.95 9.90
C GLY A 51 -4.11 24.46 8.48
N GLY A 52 -5.10 23.93 7.79
CA GLY A 52 -4.92 23.48 6.42
C GLY A 52 -6.22 23.15 5.72
N ILE A 53 -6.11 22.94 4.43
CA ILE A 53 -7.23 22.57 3.57
C ILE A 53 -6.93 21.19 2.96
N ILE A 54 -7.94 20.34 2.89
CA ILE A 54 -7.86 19.03 2.24
C ILE A 54 -8.93 19.00 1.14
N TYR A 55 -8.51 18.64 -0.05
CA TYR A 55 -9.37 18.41 -1.19
C TYR A 55 -9.43 16.92 -1.48
N ASN A 56 -10.64 16.38 -1.56
CA ASN A 56 -10.92 15.02 -2.02
C ASN A 56 -11.94 15.11 -3.15
N ARG A 57 -11.72 14.37 -4.20
CA ARG A 57 -12.70 14.14 -5.26
C ARG A 57 -12.58 12.72 -5.74
N GLY A 58 -13.69 12.14 -6.19
CA GLY A 58 -13.65 10.78 -6.66
C GLY A 58 -14.82 10.43 -7.56
N ILE A 59 -14.65 9.31 -8.23
CA ILE A 59 -15.68 8.66 -9.02
C ILE A 59 -15.83 7.25 -8.48
N GLU A 60 -17.07 6.87 -8.19
CA GLU A 60 -17.43 5.52 -7.76
C GLU A 60 -18.38 4.92 -8.78
N TYR A 61 -18.18 3.66 -9.09
CA TYR A 61 -18.93 2.94 -10.09
C TYR A 61 -19.30 1.56 -9.57
N THR A 62 -20.58 1.21 -9.68
CA THR A 62 -21.09 -0.13 -9.39
C THR A 62 -21.90 -0.61 -10.57
N LEU A 63 -21.63 -1.84 -11.01
CA LEU A 63 -22.35 -2.52 -12.07
C LEU A 63 -22.77 -3.90 -11.61
N SER A 64 -24.03 -4.23 -11.78
CA SER A 64 -24.53 -5.61 -11.74
C SER A 64 -25.15 -5.94 -13.10
N PHE A 65 -24.63 -6.97 -13.73
CA PHE A 65 -25.06 -7.37 -15.07
C PHE A 65 -25.31 -8.87 -15.13
N THR A 66 -26.53 -9.23 -15.54
CA THR A 66 -26.98 -10.62 -15.71
C THR A 66 -27.30 -10.87 -17.19
N PRO A 67 -26.27 -11.08 -18.05
CA PRO A 67 -26.46 -11.20 -19.50
C PRO A 67 -27.31 -12.40 -19.90
N VAL A 68 -27.31 -13.44 -19.08
CA VAL A 68 -28.08 -14.65 -19.33
C VAL A 68 -28.67 -15.19 -18.05
N GLN A 69 -29.99 -15.36 -18.05
CA GLN A 69 -30.73 -16.01 -16.98
C GLN A 69 -31.73 -16.98 -17.59
N LYS A 70 -31.30 -18.23 -17.76
CA LYS A 70 -32.12 -19.35 -18.24
C LYS A 70 -32.29 -20.40 -17.15
N ARG A 71 -33.20 -21.33 -17.33
CA ARG A 71 -33.46 -22.44 -16.40
C ARG A 71 -32.18 -23.18 -16.02
N ASP A 72 -31.38 -23.56 -17.02
CA ASP A 72 -30.18 -24.39 -16.82
C ASP A 72 -28.87 -23.59 -16.83
N PHE A 73 -28.91 -22.28 -17.13
CA PHE A 73 -27.73 -21.47 -17.28
C PHE A 73 -27.99 -20.06 -16.77
N SER A 74 -27.13 -19.56 -15.90
CA SER A 74 -27.11 -18.14 -15.52
C SER A 74 -25.69 -17.65 -15.34
N LEU A 75 -25.45 -16.39 -15.73
CA LEU A 75 -24.20 -15.66 -15.49
C LEU A 75 -24.57 -14.33 -14.86
N ASN A 76 -23.95 -14.03 -13.72
CA ASN A 76 -24.04 -12.72 -13.11
C ASN A 76 -22.63 -12.16 -12.95
N ILE A 77 -22.45 -10.89 -13.29
CA ILE A 77 -21.21 -10.13 -13.24
C ILE A 77 -21.45 -8.92 -12.35
N ASN A 78 -20.70 -8.81 -11.26
CA ASN A 78 -20.72 -7.66 -10.36
C ASN A 78 -19.37 -6.97 -10.44
N LEU A 79 -19.37 -5.70 -10.77
CA LEU A 79 -18.18 -4.85 -10.81
C LEU A 79 -18.38 -3.66 -9.88
N ASN A 80 -17.40 -3.37 -9.06
CA ASN A 80 -17.28 -2.10 -8.37
C ASN A 80 -15.91 -1.50 -8.65
N ALA A 81 -15.86 -0.19 -8.75
CA ALA A 81 -14.61 0.52 -8.97
C ALA A 81 -14.69 1.90 -8.34
N SER A 82 -13.59 2.36 -7.78
CA SER A 82 -13.46 3.70 -7.22
C SER A 82 -12.12 4.29 -7.63
N LYS A 83 -12.16 5.54 -8.04
CA LYS A 83 -10.96 6.34 -8.27
C LYS A 83 -11.04 7.60 -7.42
N ASN A 84 -10.09 7.75 -6.51
CA ASN A 84 -10.00 8.88 -5.61
C ASN A 84 -8.77 9.74 -5.92
N TRP A 85 -8.94 11.06 -5.81
CA TRP A 85 -7.87 12.04 -5.87
C TRP A 85 -7.91 12.86 -4.59
N ASN A 86 -6.83 12.78 -3.84
CA ASN A 86 -6.61 13.52 -2.61
C ASN A 86 -5.50 14.56 -2.82
N LYS A 87 -5.66 15.75 -2.24
CA LYS A 87 -4.67 16.81 -2.34
C LYS A 87 -4.72 17.73 -1.12
N GLY A 88 -3.56 17.98 -0.50
CA GLY A 88 -3.38 19.07 0.46
C GLY A 88 -3.44 20.43 -0.24
N GLY A 89 -4.18 21.35 0.32
CA GLY A 89 -4.21 22.76 -0.05
C GLY A 89 -3.30 23.59 0.86
N GLU A 90 -3.58 24.89 0.92
CA GLU A 90 -2.86 25.83 1.80
C GLU A 90 -2.79 25.28 3.23
N THR A 91 -1.60 25.34 3.81
CA THR A 91 -1.34 24.94 5.19
C THR A 91 -0.55 26.01 5.91
N THR A 92 -0.88 26.25 7.17
CA THR A 92 -0.14 27.15 8.06
C THR A 92 0.89 26.39 8.89
N ILE A 93 1.04 25.09 8.65
CA ILE A 93 2.03 24.27 9.36
C ILE A 93 3.27 24.15 8.49
N ASP A 94 4.36 24.60 9.05
CA ASP A 94 5.69 24.32 8.51
C ASP A 94 6.34 23.20 9.32
N ARG A 95 5.73 22.00 9.27
CA ARG A 95 6.29 20.80 9.89
C ARG A 95 6.88 19.87 8.80
N THR A 96 7.65 20.43 7.90
CA THR A 96 8.35 19.69 6.88
C THR A 96 9.75 19.32 7.33
N THR A 97 9.89 18.49 8.36
CA THR A 97 11.20 17.89 8.66
C THR A 97 11.42 16.67 7.76
N GLY A 98 12.67 16.36 7.46
CA GLY A 98 13.02 15.16 6.68
C GLY A 98 12.46 13.88 7.32
N MET A 99 12.51 13.77 8.65
CA MET A 99 11.92 12.67 9.41
C MET A 99 10.40 12.57 9.23
N TYR A 100 9.69 13.70 9.18
CA TYR A 100 8.24 13.73 8.93
C TYR A 100 7.89 13.22 7.54
N LEU A 101 8.62 13.69 6.50
CA LEU A 101 8.37 13.32 5.11
C LEU A 101 8.79 11.88 4.80
N THR A 102 9.88 11.39 5.37
CA THR A 102 10.38 10.02 5.16
C THR A 102 9.78 9.01 6.15
N GLY A 103 9.13 9.48 7.20
CA GLY A 103 8.66 8.66 8.32
C GLY A 103 7.47 7.75 8.02
N SER A 104 7.03 7.10 9.08
CA SER A 104 5.89 6.17 9.06
C SER A 104 4.55 6.87 9.22
N ASN A 105 4.51 8.19 9.21
CA ASN A 105 3.27 8.95 9.31
C ASN A 105 2.30 8.53 8.20
N THR A 106 1.06 8.28 8.59
CA THR A 106 0.01 7.84 7.66
C THR A 106 -0.50 8.99 6.79
N GLN A 107 -0.39 10.22 7.29
CA GLN A 107 -0.86 11.42 6.60
C GLN A 107 0.15 12.55 6.73
N ILE A 108 0.45 13.19 5.61
CA ILE A 108 1.36 14.33 5.50
C ILE A 108 0.60 15.46 4.82
N LEU A 109 0.36 16.55 5.54
CA LEU A 109 -0.27 17.73 4.96
C LEU A 109 0.81 18.64 4.35
N LYS A 110 1.03 18.46 3.06
CA LYS A 110 1.90 19.32 2.23
C LYS A 110 1.11 19.84 1.04
N GLU A 111 1.20 21.14 0.80
CA GLU A 111 0.48 21.77 -0.30
C GLU A 111 0.86 21.16 -1.64
N GLY A 112 -0.14 20.86 -2.44
CA GLY A 112 0.05 20.29 -3.77
C GLY A 112 0.16 18.78 -3.82
N TYR A 113 0.37 18.09 -2.69
CA TYR A 113 0.57 16.66 -2.62
C TYR A 113 -0.58 15.93 -1.92
N PRO A 114 -0.79 14.63 -2.20
CA PRO A 114 -1.75 13.83 -1.46
C PRO A 114 -1.30 13.60 -0.02
N LEU A 115 -2.26 13.46 0.90
CA LEU A 115 -1.97 13.24 2.32
C LEU A 115 -1.22 11.93 2.58
N SER A 116 -1.47 10.92 1.75
CA SER A 116 -0.76 9.62 1.81
C SER A 116 0.60 9.64 1.10
N GLY A 117 1.00 10.80 0.57
CA GLY A 117 2.29 11.00 -0.08
C GLY A 117 3.46 10.80 0.87
N PHE A 118 4.58 10.32 0.35
CA PHE A 118 5.82 10.21 1.11
C PHE A 118 7.05 10.48 0.24
N TRP A 119 8.14 10.84 0.89
CA TRP A 119 9.40 11.19 0.25
C TRP A 119 10.49 10.21 0.67
N SER A 120 11.52 10.13 -0.13
CA SER A 120 12.66 9.23 0.09
C SER A 120 13.96 9.95 -0.20
N TYR A 121 15.06 9.47 0.41
CA TYR A 121 16.39 9.86 -0.02
C TYR A 121 16.64 9.37 -1.44
N SER A 122 17.22 10.21 -2.29
CA SER A 122 17.54 9.84 -3.68
C SER A 122 18.80 8.98 -3.70
N PHE A 123 18.64 7.68 -3.91
CA PHE A 123 19.73 6.72 -3.94
C PHE A 123 20.57 6.85 -5.21
N ALA A 124 21.88 6.99 -5.05
CA ALA A 124 22.84 7.14 -6.15
C ALA A 124 23.66 5.88 -6.45
N GLY A 125 23.42 4.78 -5.72
CA GLY A 125 24.19 3.55 -5.86
C GLY A 125 25.01 3.24 -4.61
N LEU A 126 25.92 2.29 -4.74
CA LEU A 126 26.86 1.87 -3.68
C LEU A 126 28.28 2.31 -4.05
N ASP A 127 29.04 2.73 -3.04
CA ASP A 127 30.46 2.97 -3.16
C ASP A 127 31.18 1.64 -3.43
N GLY A 128 31.85 1.55 -4.58
CA GLY A 128 32.56 0.35 -5.01
C GLY A 128 33.75 -0.05 -4.12
N SER A 129 34.25 0.86 -3.27
CA SER A 129 35.37 0.58 -2.38
C SER A 129 34.95 -0.11 -1.07
N ASN A 130 33.73 0.16 -0.58
CA ASN A 130 33.30 -0.26 0.76
C ASN A 130 31.83 -0.68 0.85
N GLY A 131 31.04 -0.60 -0.25
CA GLY A 131 29.63 -0.98 -0.27
C GLY A 131 28.69 -0.04 0.48
N LYS A 132 29.13 1.18 0.81
CA LYS A 132 28.34 2.19 1.49
C LYS A 132 27.30 2.78 0.52
N PRO A 133 26.04 3.00 0.94
CA PRO A 133 25.07 3.67 0.09
C PRO A 133 25.44 5.14 -0.12
N MET A 134 25.29 5.59 -1.35
CA MET A 134 25.47 6.97 -1.79
C MET A 134 24.13 7.58 -2.17
N PHE A 135 24.02 8.91 -2.04
CA PHE A 135 22.80 9.64 -2.30
C PHE A 135 23.05 10.88 -3.15
N ASN A 136 22.03 11.26 -3.95
CA ASN A 136 22.07 12.49 -4.72
C ASN A 136 21.58 13.66 -3.82
N TYR A 137 22.28 14.78 -3.91
CA TYR A 137 21.93 15.99 -3.19
C TYR A 137 21.98 17.20 -4.10
N VAL A 138 21.13 18.17 -3.80
CA VAL A 138 21.23 19.50 -4.37
C VAL A 138 21.99 20.37 -3.36
N GLU A 139 23.03 21.05 -3.82
CA GLU A 139 23.71 22.03 -2.98
C GLU A 139 22.81 23.22 -2.70
N VAL A 140 22.63 23.54 -1.44
CA VAL A 140 21.84 24.69 -0.98
C VAL A 140 22.82 25.82 -0.66
N PRO A 141 22.60 27.05 -1.18
CA PRO A 141 23.41 28.21 -0.86
C PRO A 141 23.47 28.46 0.67
N GLU A 142 24.65 28.89 1.16
CA GLU A 142 24.86 29.15 2.61
C GLU A 142 23.85 30.15 3.18
N GLU A 143 23.42 31.13 2.40
CA GLU A 143 22.42 32.11 2.81
C GLU A 143 21.04 31.50 3.09
N GLU A 144 20.72 30.37 2.48
CA GLU A 144 19.44 29.66 2.67
C GLU A 144 19.53 28.66 3.82
N LYS A 145 20.72 28.17 4.17
CA LYS A 145 20.95 27.24 5.28
C LYS A 145 20.49 27.81 6.62
N SER A 146 20.69 29.12 6.84
CA SER A 146 20.29 29.80 8.07
C SER A 146 18.77 29.93 8.27
N LYS A 147 17.97 29.76 7.20
CA LYS A 147 16.51 29.86 7.24
C LYS A 147 15.79 28.53 7.51
N GLY A 148 16.57 27.47 7.69
CA GLY A 148 16.04 26.10 7.74
C GLY A 148 15.87 25.54 6.32
N ILE A 149 16.45 24.35 6.07
CA ILE A 149 16.45 23.76 4.73
C ILE A 149 15.15 22.99 4.51
N ASP A 150 14.44 23.31 3.43
CA ASP A 150 13.30 22.49 3.00
C ASP A 150 13.81 21.07 2.66
N PRO A 151 13.34 20.02 3.35
CA PRO A 151 13.76 18.65 3.09
C PRO A 151 13.54 18.18 1.65
N THR A 152 12.65 18.83 0.91
CA THR A 152 12.42 18.50 -0.50
C THR A 152 13.57 18.88 -1.42
N THR A 153 14.58 19.60 -0.92
CA THR A 153 15.83 19.85 -1.66
C THR A 153 16.72 18.62 -1.73
N TYR A 154 16.63 17.70 -0.76
CA TYR A 154 17.41 16.45 -0.71
C TYR A 154 16.55 15.17 -0.68
N LEU A 155 15.24 15.30 -0.64
CA LEU A 155 14.30 14.20 -0.73
C LEU A 155 13.55 14.24 -2.06
N VAL A 156 13.24 13.07 -2.58
CA VAL A 156 12.41 12.92 -3.80
C VAL A 156 11.04 12.38 -3.45
N TYR A 157 10.01 12.89 -4.12
CA TYR A 157 8.65 12.38 -3.97
C TYR A 157 8.55 10.95 -4.49
N SER A 158 8.14 10.03 -3.65
CA SER A 158 8.14 8.58 -3.94
C SER A 158 6.76 8.02 -4.32
N GLY A 159 5.72 8.82 -4.16
CA GLY A 159 4.35 8.44 -4.50
C GLY A 159 3.42 8.39 -3.29
N GLU A 160 2.32 7.70 -3.44
CA GLU A 160 1.23 7.60 -2.46
C GLU A 160 1.20 6.20 -1.83
N LYS A 161 0.96 6.14 -0.51
CA LYS A 161 0.76 4.87 0.21
C LYS A 161 -0.62 4.28 -0.09
N GLU A 162 -1.62 5.13 -0.28
CA GLU A 162 -2.98 4.73 -0.62
C GLU A 162 -3.14 4.55 -2.14
N PRO A 163 -3.93 3.57 -2.59
CA PRO A 163 -4.22 3.40 -4.00
C PRO A 163 -5.14 4.53 -4.49
N TYR A 164 -4.84 5.09 -5.66
CA TYR A 164 -5.76 6.03 -6.31
C TYR A 164 -6.91 5.32 -7.01
N PHE A 165 -6.79 4.01 -7.28
CA PHE A 165 -7.83 3.19 -7.88
C PHE A 165 -7.98 1.87 -7.14
N THR A 166 -9.24 1.54 -6.82
CA THR A 166 -9.63 0.24 -6.28
C THR A 166 -10.75 -0.34 -7.11
N GLY A 167 -10.72 -1.65 -7.34
CA GLY A 167 -11.74 -2.35 -8.11
C GLY A 167 -12.01 -3.73 -7.56
N GLY A 168 -13.24 -4.18 -7.70
CA GLY A 168 -13.69 -5.53 -7.38
C GLY A 168 -14.50 -6.12 -8.54
N LEU A 169 -14.25 -7.38 -8.86
CA LEU A 169 -15.01 -8.14 -9.85
C LEU A 169 -15.51 -9.43 -9.21
N GLY A 170 -16.83 -9.62 -9.18
CA GLY A 170 -17.49 -10.85 -8.79
C GLY A 170 -18.11 -11.53 -9.99
N LEU A 171 -17.88 -12.83 -10.15
CA LEU A 171 -18.50 -13.65 -11.19
C LEU A 171 -19.25 -14.79 -10.53
N SER A 172 -20.53 -14.94 -10.88
CA SER A 172 -21.37 -16.08 -10.48
C SER A 172 -21.89 -16.76 -11.72
N PHE A 173 -21.48 -17.99 -11.88
CA PHE A 173 -21.85 -18.83 -13.00
C PHE A 173 -22.61 -20.06 -12.50
N ARG A 174 -23.74 -20.37 -13.10
CA ARG A 174 -24.50 -21.58 -12.82
C ARG A 174 -24.84 -22.31 -14.13
N TYR A 175 -24.49 -23.58 -14.15
CA TYR A 175 -24.89 -24.49 -15.23
C TYR A 175 -25.51 -25.74 -14.61
N LYS A 176 -26.83 -25.88 -14.80
CA LYS A 176 -27.64 -26.96 -14.20
C LYS A 176 -27.43 -27.03 -12.69
N SER A 177 -26.82 -28.09 -12.21
CA SER A 177 -26.55 -28.37 -10.80
C SER A 177 -25.18 -27.87 -10.34
N LEU A 178 -24.37 -27.31 -11.22
CA LEU A 178 -23.04 -26.80 -10.91
C LEU A 178 -23.08 -25.27 -10.79
N SER A 179 -22.52 -24.74 -9.74
CA SER A 179 -22.34 -23.30 -9.54
C SER A 179 -20.87 -22.98 -9.24
N LEU A 180 -20.37 -21.95 -9.90
CA LEU A 180 -19.02 -21.41 -9.71
C LEU A 180 -19.16 -19.94 -9.32
N ASN A 181 -18.54 -19.57 -8.19
CA ASN A 181 -18.43 -18.19 -7.76
C ASN A 181 -16.95 -17.83 -7.60
N THR A 182 -16.58 -16.66 -8.08
CA THR A 182 -15.21 -16.16 -7.89
C THR A 182 -15.22 -14.65 -7.72
N SER A 183 -14.27 -14.15 -6.96
CA SER A 183 -14.09 -12.71 -6.77
C SER A 183 -12.63 -12.30 -6.89
N PHE A 184 -12.45 -11.13 -7.47
CA PHE A 184 -11.15 -10.51 -7.67
C PHE A 184 -11.13 -9.12 -7.05
N SER A 185 -9.95 -8.69 -6.63
CA SER A 185 -9.69 -7.30 -6.24
C SER A 185 -8.47 -6.76 -6.98
N LEU A 186 -8.57 -5.51 -7.40
CA LEU A 186 -7.53 -4.76 -8.09
C LEU A 186 -7.25 -3.48 -7.32
N LEU A 187 -5.98 -3.25 -6.94
CA LEU A 187 -5.52 -2.00 -6.36
C LEU A 187 -4.38 -1.45 -7.21
N LEU A 188 -4.48 -0.18 -7.59
CA LEU A 188 -3.48 0.48 -8.43
C LEU A 188 -3.01 1.79 -7.83
N GLY A 189 -1.73 2.09 -8.06
CA GLY A 189 -1.12 3.38 -7.78
C GLY A 189 -0.46 3.49 -6.41
N SER A 190 -0.72 2.59 -5.48
CA SER A 190 -0.04 2.59 -4.18
C SER A 190 1.44 2.25 -4.30
N LYS A 191 2.24 2.88 -3.44
CA LYS A 191 3.67 2.62 -3.26
C LYS A 191 3.94 2.25 -1.81
N LYS A 192 4.89 1.34 -1.61
CA LYS A 192 5.38 0.96 -0.28
C LYS A 192 6.89 0.94 -0.24
N ARG A 193 7.47 1.14 0.95
CA ARG A 193 8.86 0.73 1.20
C ARG A 193 8.89 -0.73 1.58
N LEU A 194 9.84 -1.44 0.99
CA LEU A 194 10.16 -2.80 1.41
C LEU A 194 10.77 -2.74 2.81
N THR A 195 10.55 -3.77 3.58
CA THR A 195 11.26 -3.93 4.85
C THR A 195 12.73 -4.17 4.58
N SER A 196 13.57 -3.49 5.34
CA SER A 196 15.00 -3.67 5.24
C SER A 196 15.41 -5.11 5.57
N PRO A 197 16.28 -5.73 4.77
CA PRO A 197 16.86 -7.02 5.12
C PRO A 197 17.75 -6.95 6.38
N TYR A 198 18.09 -5.73 6.81
CA TYR A 198 18.83 -5.45 8.03
C TYR A 198 17.95 -5.16 9.26
N ASN A 199 16.65 -5.31 9.16
CA ASN A 199 15.71 -4.96 10.24
C ASN A 199 15.97 -5.72 11.54
N ASP A 200 16.47 -6.95 11.46
CA ASP A 200 16.80 -7.80 12.61
C ASP A 200 18.22 -7.58 13.18
N PHE A 201 18.97 -6.64 12.59
CA PHE A 201 20.34 -6.32 12.96
C PHE A 201 20.44 -5.09 13.87
N ARG A 202 19.40 -4.71 14.55
CA ARG A 202 19.35 -3.50 15.39
C ARG A 202 20.04 -3.70 16.72
N GLY A 203 21.32 -3.36 16.78
CA GLY A 203 22.08 -3.14 18.00
C GLY A 203 22.80 -1.79 17.92
N GLU A 204 22.92 -1.09 19.05
CA GLU A 204 23.47 0.27 19.09
C GLU A 204 24.90 0.40 18.55
N HIS A 205 25.68 -0.66 18.47
CA HIS A 205 27.11 -0.59 18.12
C HIS A 205 27.62 -1.64 17.14
N ASN A 206 26.93 -2.74 16.89
CA ASN A 206 27.34 -3.78 15.96
C ASN A 206 26.11 -4.41 15.29
N MET A 207 25.82 -4.01 14.09
CA MET A 207 24.75 -4.61 13.27
C MET A 207 25.19 -5.97 12.74
N MET A 208 25.49 -6.90 13.63
CA MET A 208 25.80 -8.29 13.25
C MET A 208 24.54 -9.14 13.31
N PRO A 209 24.40 -10.11 12.40
CA PRO A 209 23.29 -11.05 12.44
C PRO A 209 23.27 -11.79 13.77
N ASP A 210 22.09 -11.91 14.37
CA ASP A 210 21.90 -12.81 15.51
C ASP A 210 21.96 -14.26 14.99
N PRO A 211 22.99 -15.06 15.39
CA PRO A 211 23.15 -16.42 14.88
C PRO A 211 22.02 -17.36 15.29
N THR A 212 21.17 -16.95 16.22
CA THR A 212 20.01 -17.73 16.70
C THR A 212 18.72 -17.44 15.94
N LYS A 213 18.73 -16.44 15.05
CA LYS A 213 17.55 -16.03 14.26
C LYS A 213 17.72 -16.35 12.78
N ASN A 214 16.60 -16.54 12.11
CA ASN A 214 16.58 -16.61 10.65
C ASN A 214 16.95 -15.24 10.06
N ILE A 215 17.85 -15.26 9.09
CA ILE A 215 18.34 -14.09 8.39
C ILE A 215 17.53 -13.92 7.09
N ASN A 216 17.24 -12.68 6.71
CA ASN A 216 16.59 -12.40 5.45
C ASN A 216 17.46 -12.88 4.29
N ARG A 217 16.87 -13.67 3.38
CA ARG A 217 17.54 -14.25 2.22
C ARG A 217 18.14 -13.19 1.28
N ASP A 218 17.56 -12.00 1.22
CA ASP A 218 18.04 -10.94 0.34
C ASP A 218 19.46 -10.49 0.68
N LEU A 219 19.92 -10.72 1.93
CA LEU A 219 21.30 -10.46 2.34
C LEU A 219 22.34 -11.31 1.62
N LEU A 220 21.96 -12.40 0.97
CA LEU A 220 22.86 -13.16 0.10
C LEU A 220 23.31 -12.35 -1.12
N ASN A 221 22.45 -11.41 -1.54
CA ASN A 221 22.67 -10.53 -2.70
C ASN A 221 23.23 -9.16 -2.29
N ARG A 222 23.67 -8.97 -1.05
CA ARG A 222 24.30 -7.73 -0.62
C ARG A 222 25.65 -7.51 -1.31
N TRP A 223 26.12 -6.28 -1.34
CA TRP A 223 27.49 -5.97 -1.71
C TRP A 223 28.47 -6.70 -0.78
N GLN A 224 29.48 -7.38 -1.32
CA GLN A 224 30.49 -8.14 -0.59
C GLN A 224 31.91 -7.76 -1.00
N LYS A 225 32.10 -7.32 -2.25
CA LYS A 225 33.39 -6.95 -2.81
C LYS A 225 33.24 -5.93 -3.93
N THR A 226 34.30 -5.23 -4.24
CA THR A 226 34.39 -4.29 -5.38
C THR A 226 33.92 -4.97 -6.68
N GLY A 227 33.02 -4.30 -7.40
CA GLY A 227 32.34 -4.76 -8.61
C GLY A 227 30.90 -5.23 -8.37
N ASP A 228 30.53 -5.57 -7.12
CA ASP A 228 29.17 -6.01 -6.81
C ASP A 228 28.17 -4.86 -6.90
N GLU A 229 28.60 -3.61 -6.75
CA GLU A 229 27.76 -2.40 -6.89
C GLU A 229 27.08 -2.29 -8.25
N ALA A 230 27.59 -2.96 -9.27
CA ALA A 230 26.95 -3.03 -10.59
C ALA A 230 25.73 -3.97 -10.63
N TYR A 231 25.58 -4.86 -9.66
CA TYR A 231 24.57 -5.92 -9.67
C TYR A 231 23.60 -5.88 -8.50
N THR A 232 23.93 -5.12 -7.45
CA THR A 232 23.08 -5.02 -6.26
C THR A 232 22.92 -3.59 -5.77
N ASN A 233 21.75 -3.32 -5.18
CA ASN A 233 21.48 -2.08 -4.45
C ASN A 233 21.43 -2.31 -2.92
N ILE A 234 21.77 -3.51 -2.46
CA ILE A 234 21.79 -3.84 -1.03
C ILE A 234 23.19 -3.54 -0.51
N PRO A 235 23.36 -2.61 0.44
CA PRO A 235 24.65 -2.23 1.00
C PRO A 235 25.43 -3.42 1.57
N GLY A 236 26.71 -3.24 1.78
CA GLY A 236 27.53 -4.15 2.56
C GLY A 236 27.02 -4.28 4.01
N LEU A 237 27.52 -5.26 4.75
CA LEU A 237 27.17 -5.40 6.17
C LEU A 237 27.50 -4.10 6.91
N PRO A 238 26.55 -3.54 7.69
CA PRO A 238 26.72 -2.27 8.39
C PRO A 238 27.60 -2.40 9.63
N ILE A 239 28.78 -3.02 9.44
CA ILE A 239 29.84 -3.04 10.44
C ILE A 239 30.62 -1.74 10.37
N TRP A 240 31.26 -1.36 11.50
CA TRP A 240 32.20 -0.25 11.55
C TRP A 240 33.20 -0.29 10.35
N PRO A 241 33.34 0.77 9.52
CA PRO A 241 32.84 2.14 9.69
C PRO A 241 31.49 2.44 8.98
N LEU A 242 30.79 1.49 8.37
CA LEU A 242 29.54 1.72 7.65
C LEU A 242 28.36 2.19 8.53
N GLY A 243 28.45 1.91 9.83
CA GLY A 243 27.46 2.36 10.80
C GLY A 243 27.71 3.77 11.37
N ILE A 244 28.77 4.48 10.92
CA ILE A 244 29.06 5.83 11.41
C ILE A 244 27.99 6.79 10.91
N ALA A 245 27.47 7.60 11.81
CA ALA A 245 26.58 8.69 11.49
C ALA A 245 27.21 9.61 10.43
N TRP A 246 26.44 9.96 9.43
CA TRP A 246 26.85 10.86 8.39
C TRP A 246 26.01 12.11 8.45
N THR A 247 26.65 13.28 8.47
CA THR A 247 25.93 14.54 8.44
C THR A 247 25.28 14.67 7.06
N LEU A 248 23.95 14.86 7.07
CA LEU A 248 23.23 15.16 5.85
C LEU A 248 23.80 16.43 5.23
N PRO A 249 24.11 16.45 3.94
CA PRO A 249 24.49 17.69 3.27
C PRO A 249 23.48 18.77 3.55
N ASN A 250 23.98 19.98 3.82
CA ASN A 250 23.16 21.16 4.08
C ASN A 250 22.32 21.12 5.40
N THR A 251 22.58 20.18 6.28
CA THR A 251 21.93 20.14 7.61
C THR A 251 22.96 19.84 8.69
N GLU A 252 22.64 20.16 9.95
CA GLU A 252 23.43 19.72 11.10
C GLU A 252 23.03 18.30 11.58
N THR A 253 22.02 17.70 10.92
CA THR A 253 21.48 16.41 11.32
C THR A 253 22.39 15.29 10.84
N ALA A 254 22.85 14.47 11.75
CA ALA A 254 23.60 13.25 11.43
C ALA A 254 22.66 12.05 11.34
N GLU A 255 22.77 11.31 10.23
CA GLU A 255 21.96 10.11 9.98
C GLU A 255 22.86 8.94 9.59
N SER A 256 22.48 7.73 9.99
CA SER A 256 23.16 6.52 9.54
C SER A 256 22.92 6.29 8.03
N PRO A 257 23.96 6.02 7.24
CA PRO A 257 23.79 5.70 5.82
C PRO A 257 22.85 4.53 5.56
N ILE A 258 22.83 3.53 6.43
CA ILE A 258 21.90 2.40 6.35
C ILE A 258 20.47 2.85 6.60
N TYR A 259 20.23 3.70 7.60
CA TYR A 259 18.92 4.28 7.85
C TYR A 259 18.43 5.11 6.65
N MET A 260 19.30 5.92 6.06
CA MET A 260 18.98 6.68 4.85
C MET A 260 18.65 5.75 3.68
N TRP A 261 19.39 4.66 3.51
CA TRP A 261 19.11 3.66 2.49
C TRP A 261 17.76 2.97 2.71
N GLU A 262 17.44 2.59 3.95
CA GLU A 262 16.13 2.05 4.31
C GLU A 262 14.98 3.00 3.97
N LYS A 263 15.24 4.30 3.99
CA LYS A 263 14.29 5.37 3.65
C LYS A 263 14.46 5.90 2.22
N SER A 264 15.32 5.29 1.41
CA SER A 264 15.57 5.72 0.03
C SER A 264 14.54 5.20 -0.96
N ASP A 265 14.55 5.77 -2.15
CA ASP A 265 13.75 5.35 -3.29
C ASP A 265 14.17 3.96 -3.83
N ALA A 266 15.40 3.50 -3.54
CA ALA A 266 15.82 2.13 -3.80
C ALA A 266 14.92 1.09 -3.13
N MET A 267 14.35 1.43 -1.97
CA MET A 267 13.45 0.56 -1.21
C MET A 267 11.98 0.73 -1.59
N VAL A 268 11.65 1.68 -2.46
CA VAL A 268 10.27 1.92 -2.88
C VAL A 268 9.85 0.95 -3.98
N VAL A 269 8.67 0.37 -3.82
CA VAL A 269 8.08 -0.60 -4.75
C VAL A 269 6.63 -0.23 -5.06
N SER A 270 6.16 -0.57 -6.26
CA SER A 270 4.74 -0.52 -6.57
C SER A 270 4.00 -1.59 -5.76
N ALA A 271 3.04 -1.17 -4.94
CA ALA A 271 2.16 -2.07 -4.19
C ALA A 271 0.83 -2.33 -4.92
N SER A 272 0.77 -2.02 -6.22
CA SER A 272 -0.35 -2.39 -7.08
C SER A 272 -0.43 -3.91 -7.22
N PHE A 273 -1.64 -4.44 -7.16
CA PHE A 273 -1.84 -5.89 -7.30
C PHE A 273 -3.22 -6.24 -7.86
N LEU A 274 -3.30 -7.43 -8.45
CA LEU A 274 -4.54 -8.15 -8.75
C LEU A 274 -4.57 -9.42 -7.92
N ARG A 275 -5.62 -9.62 -7.15
CA ARG A 275 -5.83 -10.80 -6.30
C ARG A 275 -7.09 -11.55 -6.72
N CYS A 276 -6.98 -12.86 -6.89
CA CYS A 276 -8.14 -13.75 -6.83
C CYS A 276 -8.42 -14.09 -5.36
N ARG A 277 -9.49 -13.51 -4.82
CA ARG A 277 -9.83 -13.63 -3.39
C ARG A 277 -10.38 -14.97 -3.04
N ASN A 278 -11.30 -15.47 -3.87
CA ASN A 278 -11.89 -16.78 -3.66
C ASN A 278 -12.34 -17.45 -4.97
N ILE A 279 -12.41 -18.78 -4.94
CA ILE A 279 -13.10 -19.63 -5.90
C ILE A 279 -13.96 -20.60 -5.10
N GLY A 280 -15.28 -20.53 -5.31
CA GLY A 280 -16.25 -21.44 -4.72
C GLY A 280 -16.92 -22.27 -5.80
N LEU A 281 -16.89 -23.59 -5.64
CA LEU A 281 -17.57 -24.55 -6.50
C LEU A 281 -18.61 -25.29 -5.69
N SER A 282 -19.87 -25.26 -6.14
CA SER A 282 -20.96 -26.01 -5.52
C SER A 282 -21.60 -26.93 -6.54
N TRP A 283 -21.76 -28.18 -6.15
CA TRP A 283 -22.41 -29.18 -6.96
C TRP A 283 -23.60 -29.75 -6.21
N GLN A 284 -24.80 -29.49 -6.71
CA GLN A 284 -26.02 -30.07 -6.19
C GLN A 284 -26.30 -31.40 -6.88
N MET A 285 -26.43 -32.46 -6.10
CA MET A 285 -26.67 -33.79 -6.62
C MET A 285 -28.08 -33.92 -7.22
N LYS A 286 -28.22 -34.78 -8.23
CA LYS A 286 -29.48 -35.08 -8.84
C LYS A 286 -30.39 -35.81 -7.84
N LYS A 287 -31.69 -35.56 -7.95
CA LYS A 287 -32.71 -36.18 -7.08
C LYS A 287 -32.59 -37.71 -7.05
N GLU A 288 -32.34 -38.33 -8.19
CA GLU A 288 -32.16 -39.80 -8.31
C GLU A 288 -31.07 -40.38 -7.39
N TRP A 289 -30.03 -39.59 -7.10
CA TRP A 289 -28.93 -39.98 -6.17
C TRP A 289 -29.32 -39.72 -4.71
N CYS A 290 -30.05 -38.64 -4.48
CA CYS A 290 -30.55 -38.31 -3.15
C CYS A 290 -31.58 -39.37 -2.68
N ASP A 291 -32.47 -39.79 -3.55
CA ASP A 291 -33.51 -40.80 -3.28
C ASP A 291 -32.90 -42.15 -2.86
N LYS A 292 -31.73 -42.52 -3.41
CA LYS A 292 -31.02 -43.77 -3.03
C LYS A 292 -30.50 -43.77 -1.58
N ILE A 293 -30.29 -42.60 -1.03
CA ILE A 293 -29.79 -42.43 0.37
C ILE A 293 -30.89 -41.86 1.29
N HIS A 294 -32.15 -41.84 0.80
CA HIS A 294 -33.28 -41.27 1.52
C HIS A 294 -33.12 -39.81 1.95
N ALA A 295 -32.33 -39.02 1.18
CA ALA A 295 -32.13 -37.61 1.42
C ALA A 295 -33.02 -36.77 0.50
N LYS A 296 -33.47 -35.61 0.96
CA LYS A 296 -34.20 -34.62 0.14
C LYS A 296 -33.28 -33.85 -0.77
N ASN A 297 -32.09 -33.55 -0.27
CA ASN A 297 -31.06 -32.84 -1.03
C ASN A 297 -29.67 -33.27 -0.57
N LEU A 298 -28.71 -33.16 -1.47
CA LEU A 298 -27.30 -33.40 -1.22
C LEU A 298 -26.47 -32.43 -2.05
N SER A 299 -25.56 -31.70 -1.44
CA SER A 299 -24.62 -30.84 -2.14
C SER A 299 -23.22 -30.96 -1.62
N ILE A 300 -22.25 -30.85 -2.52
CA ILE A 300 -20.83 -30.79 -2.22
C ILE A 300 -20.38 -29.36 -2.55
N ASN A 301 -19.68 -28.72 -1.61
CA ASN A 301 -19.17 -27.39 -1.75
C ASN A 301 -17.66 -27.40 -1.54
N PHE A 302 -16.91 -26.86 -2.47
CA PHE A 302 -15.49 -26.61 -2.38
C PHE A 302 -15.24 -25.12 -2.41
N ASN A 303 -14.47 -24.58 -1.45
CA ASN A 303 -14.02 -23.19 -1.46
C ASN A 303 -12.52 -23.12 -1.29
N MET A 304 -11.92 -22.21 -2.02
CA MET A 304 -10.52 -21.85 -1.90
C MET A 304 -10.41 -20.34 -1.76
N ASP A 305 -9.75 -19.88 -0.71
CA ASP A 305 -9.50 -18.45 -0.47
C ASP A 305 -8.03 -18.11 -0.72
N ASN A 306 -7.76 -16.83 -1.04
CA ASN A 306 -6.44 -16.32 -1.36
C ASN A 306 -5.75 -17.14 -2.47
N VAL A 307 -6.47 -17.37 -3.57
CA VAL A 307 -6.07 -18.30 -4.64
C VAL A 307 -4.72 -17.91 -5.24
N PHE A 308 -4.58 -16.64 -5.63
CA PHE A 308 -3.33 -16.06 -6.11
C PHE A 308 -3.33 -14.53 -5.99
N VAL A 309 -2.14 -13.96 -6.01
CA VAL A 309 -1.89 -12.52 -6.15
C VAL A 309 -0.85 -12.30 -7.23
N ILE A 310 -1.11 -11.30 -8.09
CA ILE A 310 -0.17 -10.80 -9.09
C ILE A 310 0.26 -9.42 -8.63
N ALA A 311 1.53 -9.25 -8.25
CA ALA A 311 2.12 -8.04 -7.73
C ALA A 311 3.57 -7.89 -8.20
N SER A 312 4.26 -6.84 -7.77
CA SER A 312 5.67 -6.64 -8.06
C SER A 312 6.51 -7.83 -7.55
N LYS A 313 7.42 -8.34 -8.39
CA LYS A 313 8.37 -9.40 -8.00
C LYS A 313 9.29 -9.00 -6.84
N ARG A 314 9.47 -7.70 -6.61
CA ARG A 314 10.28 -7.17 -5.52
C ARG A 314 9.72 -7.46 -4.13
N PHE A 315 8.45 -7.88 -4.01
CA PHE A 315 7.91 -8.41 -2.75
C PHE A 315 8.50 -9.76 -2.36
N ASN A 316 9.22 -10.42 -3.27
CA ASN A 316 9.94 -11.67 -3.01
C ASN A 316 9.09 -12.78 -2.39
N GLY A 317 7.80 -12.84 -2.77
CA GLY A 317 6.83 -13.80 -2.27
C GLY A 317 5.98 -13.33 -1.08
N PHE A 318 6.31 -12.18 -0.48
CA PHE A 318 5.45 -11.55 0.52
C PHE A 318 4.21 -10.94 -0.13
N ASP A 319 3.18 -10.80 0.67
CA ASP A 319 1.92 -10.24 0.22
C ASP A 319 1.98 -8.70 0.19
N PRO A 320 1.54 -8.03 -0.90
CA PRO A 320 1.59 -6.58 -1.00
C PRO A 320 0.67 -5.85 0.00
N GLU A 321 -0.36 -6.51 0.56
CA GLU A 321 -1.22 -5.95 1.60
C GLU A 321 -0.60 -6.12 3.00
N LEU A 322 0.23 -7.15 3.19
CA LEU A 322 0.94 -7.41 4.44
C LEU A 322 2.41 -6.97 4.31
N GLU A 323 3.01 -6.48 5.39
CA GLU A 323 4.36 -5.93 5.28
C GLU A 323 5.44 -7.02 5.11
N ASN A 324 5.37 -8.08 5.92
CA ASN A 324 6.42 -9.12 6.00
C ASN A 324 5.84 -10.52 6.15
N SER A 325 4.66 -10.76 5.63
CA SER A 325 4.02 -12.06 5.77
C SER A 325 3.37 -12.52 4.47
N ILE A 326 3.12 -13.79 4.41
CA ILE A 326 2.41 -14.45 3.32
C ILE A 326 0.96 -14.60 3.75
N MET A 327 0.03 -14.19 2.91
CA MET A 327 -1.38 -14.46 3.15
C MET A 327 -1.66 -15.95 2.91
N PRO A 328 -2.10 -16.69 3.93
CA PRO A 328 -2.31 -18.13 3.78
C PRO A 328 -3.45 -18.43 2.83
N ARG A 329 -3.30 -19.48 2.04
CA ARG A 329 -4.39 -20.07 1.28
C ARG A 329 -5.19 -21.00 2.17
N SER A 330 -6.51 -20.93 2.09
CA SER A 330 -7.39 -21.86 2.78
C SER A 330 -8.21 -22.67 1.78
N PHE A 331 -8.48 -23.91 2.16
CA PHE A 331 -9.32 -24.84 1.41
C PHE A 331 -10.37 -25.39 2.34
N SER A 332 -11.61 -25.42 1.88
CA SER A 332 -12.68 -26.08 2.60
C SER A 332 -13.51 -26.98 1.68
N LEU A 333 -13.87 -28.14 2.19
CA LEU A 333 -14.78 -29.07 1.54
C LEU A 333 -15.95 -29.32 2.46
N GLY A 334 -17.14 -28.99 2.01
CA GLY A 334 -18.38 -29.16 2.76
C GLY A 334 -19.32 -30.15 2.07
N LEU A 335 -19.99 -30.95 2.87
CA LEU A 335 -21.08 -31.83 2.45
C LEU A 335 -22.34 -31.41 3.20
N ASN A 336 -23.39 -31.05 2.47
CA ASN A 336 -24.70 -30.72 3.06
C ASN A 336 -25.72 -31.79 2.65
N ILE A 337 -26.33 -32.43 3.64
CA ILE A 337 -27.35 -33.47 3.43
C ILE A 337 -28.61 -33.02 4.18
N GLY A 338 -29.74 -32.98 3.49
CA GLY A 338 -31.05 -32.73 4.08
C GLY A 338 -31.92 -33.99 4.01
N PHE A 339 -32.51 -34.40 5.10
CA PHE A 339 -33.43 -35.55 5.22
C PHE A 339 -34.88 -35.14 5.27
#